data_70d676ff072c664bfcde5fdd5a50bbf1
#
_entry.id   70d676ff072c664bfcde5fdd5a50bbf1
#
_cell.length_a   1.000
_cell.length_b   1.000
_cell.length_c   1.000
_cell.angle_alpha   90.00
_cell.angle_beta   90.00
_cell.angle_gamma   90.00
#
_symmetry.space_group_name_H-M   'P 1'
#
loop_
_entity.id
_entity.type
_entity.pdbx_description
1 polymer ?
#
loop_
_entity_poly.entity_id
_entity_poly.type
_entity_poly.pdbx_seq_one_letter_code
_entity_poly.pdbx_strand_id
1 'polypeptide(L)'
;MNEDPSRKRLGRGLAQLIGDMDVPATTQVPAVSPDRRVPIEMISRNPRNPRREFTPELLEDLAQSIRAHGLVQPIVVRPDRGRPGSYEIIAGERRWRAAQIAGLSEVPVVLQDVDDRKALEIAIVENVQRSDLNPIEEAIGYQQLIGEHEYTQADLGAVIGKSRSHVANSLRLLKLP
;
A
#
# COMPACT_ATOMS: atom_id res chain seq x y z
N MET A 1 -21.77 44.66 -14.69
CA MET A 1 -21.88 43.19 -14.98
C MET A 1 -20.71 42.75 -15.83
N ASN A 2 -19.56 42.78 -15.29
CA ASN A 2 -18.41 42.18 -15.94
C ASN A 2 -18.02 40.94 -15.15
N GLU A 3 -18.52 39.79 -15.58
CA GLU A 3 -17.92 38.55 -15.18
C GLU A 3 -16.50 38.55 -15.72
N ASP A 4 -15.56 38.56 -14.80
CA ASP A 4 -14.15 38.55 -15.13
C ASP A 4 -13.82 37.23 -15.83
N PRO A 5 -13.51 37.25 -17.14
CA PRO A 5 -13.23 36.03 -17.88
C PRO A 5 -11.95 35.33 -17.38
N SER A 6 -11.13 36.00 -16.58
CA SER A 6 -9.93 35.43 -16.00
C SER A 6 -10.24 34.41 -14.90
N ARG A 7 -11.35 34.57 -14.19
CA ARG A 7 -11.78 33.58 -13.17
C ARG A 7 -12.25 32.26 -13.76
N LYS A 8 -12.92 32.33 -14.92
CA LYS A 8 -13.33 31.11 -15.65
C LYS A 8 -12.13 30.35 -16.23
N ARG A 9 -11.12 31.11 -16.65
CA ARG A 9 -9.88 30.49 -17.18
C ARG A 9 -9.05 29.84 -16.07
N LEU A 10 -9.01 30.43 -14.90
CA LEU A 10 -8.32 29.86 -13.73
C LEU A 10 -8.98 28.56 -13.25
N GLY A 11 -10.30 28.50 -13.25
CA GLY A 11 -11.02 27.28 -12.89
C GLY A 11 -10.79 26.14 -13.88
N ARG A 12 -10.73 26.44 -15.17
CA ARG A 12 -10.44 25.46 -16.22
C ARG A 12 -8.97 25.01 -16.20
N GLY A 13 -8.05 25.94 -15.92
CA GLY A 13 -6.63 25.62 -15.80
C GLY A 13 -6.35 24.68 -14.64
N LEU A 14 -7.00 24.90 -13.50
CA LEU A 14 -6.89 24.01 -12.35
C LEU A 14 -7.52 22.66 -12.60
N ALA A 15 -8.67 22.61 -13.24
CA ALA A 15 -9.32 21.35 -13.61
C ALA A 15 -8.49 20.57 -14.64
N GLN A 16 -7.84 21.24 -15.59
CA GLN A 16 -6.93 20.60 -16.53
C GLN A 16 -5.65 20.11 -15.86
N LEU A 17 -5.10 20.88 -14.93
CA LEU A 17 -3.93 20.46 -14.17
C LEU A 17 -4.24 19.25 -13.29
N ILE A 18 -5.39 19.23 -12.67
CA ILE A 18 -5.86 18.07 -11.90
C ILE A 18 -6.13 16.89 -12.83
N GLY A 19 -6.76 17.15 -14.00
CA GLY A 19 -6.99 16.13 -15.00
C GLY A 19 -5.69 15.56 -15.58
N ASP A 20 -4.72 16.40 -15.86
CA ASP A 20 -3.41 15.97 -16.34
C ASP A 20 -2.62 15.21 -15.29
N MET A 21 -2.80 15.52 -14.03
CA MET A 21 -2.21 14.75 -12.94
C MET A 21 -2.91 13.42 -12.73
N ASP A 22 -4.20 13.35 -13.05
CA ASP A 22 -4.97 12.11 -12.97
C ASP A 22 -4.69 11.17 -14.16
N VAL A 23 -4.29 11.70 -15.30
CA VAL A 23 -4.01 10.89 -16.50
C VAL A 23 -2.91 9.84 -16.28
N PRO A 24 -1.77 10.17 -15.66
CA PRO A 24 -0.79 9.13 -15.31
C PRO A 24 -1.32 8.14 -14.28
N ALA A 25 -2.16 8.60 -13.38
CA ALA A 25 -2.77 7.74 -12.38
C ALA A 25 -3.79 6.78 -12.99
N THR A 26 -4.53 7.21 -14.00
CA THR A 26 -5.53 6.37 -14.69
C THR A 26 -4.90 5.28 -15.54
N THR A 27 -3.71 5.48 -16.04
CA THR A 27 -2.98 4.45 -16.79
C THR A 27 -2.37 3.40 -15.88
N GLN A 28 -2.23 3.68 -14.59
CA GLN A 28 -1.53 2.83 -13.64
C GLN A 28 -2.46 2.11 -12.67
N VAL A 29 -3.64 2.63 -12.46
CA VAL A 29 -4.58 2.07 -11.51
C VAL A 29 -5.80 1.59 -12.27
N PRO A 30 -5.78 0.34 -12.72
CA PRO A 30 -7.00 -0.23 -13.25
C PRO A 30 -8.01 -0.31 -12.11
N ALA A 31 -9.05 0.47 -12.25
CA ALA A 31 -10.29 0.33 -11.50
C ALA A 31 -10.08 -0.01 -10.02
N VAL A 32 -9.56 0.94 -9.26
CA VAL A 32 -9.77 0.91 -7.83
C VAL A 32 -11.27 1.08 -7.63
N SER A 33 -11.98 -0.02 -7.50
CA SER A 33 -13.36 0.03 -7.10
C SER A 33 -13.39 -0.13 -5.59
N PRO A 34 -13.50 0.98 -4.82
CA PRO A 34 -13.56 0.90 -3.37
C PRO A 34 -14.83 0.24 -2.85
N ASP A 35 -15.78 -0.01 -3.74
CA ASP A 35 -17.07 -0.61 -3.41
C ASP A 35 -17.09 -2.13 -3.50
N ARG A 36 -15.98 -2.75 -3.89
CA ARG A 36 -15.92 -4.20 -3.96
C ARG A 36 -15.74 -4.77 -2.57
N ARG A 37 -16.68 -5.59 -2.15
CA ARG A 37 -16.64 -6.30 -0.88
C ARG A 37 -16.49 -7.79 -1.13
N VAL A 38 -15.66 -8.43 -0.32
CA VAL A 38 -15.38 -9.86 -0.42
C VAL A 38 -15.53 -10.48 0.95
N PRO A 39 -16.10 -11.70 1.04
CA PRO A 39 -16.14 -12.41 2.31
C PRO A 39 -14.73 -12.56 2.88
N ILE A 40 -14.57 -12.26 4.16
CA ILE A 40 -13.26 -12.24 4.82
C ILE A 40 -12.57 -13.62 4.77
N GLU A 41 -13.35 -14.68 4.79
CA GLU A 41 -12.88 -16.06 4.71
C GLU A 41 -12.26 -16.42 3.36
N MET A 42 -12.57 -15.66 2.31
CA MET A 42 -12.02 -15.86 0.97
C MET A 42 -10.65 -15.19 0.79
N ILE A 43 -10.18 -14.50 1.80
CA ILE A 43 -8.91 -13.79 1.79
C ILE A 43 -7.90 -14.58 2.61
N SER A 44 -6.70 -14.78 2.06
CA SER A 44 -5.59 -15.43 2.75
C SER A 44 -4.38 -14.51 2.82
N ARG A 45 -3.52 -14.77 3.81
CA ARG A 45 -2.30 -14.01 3.94
C ARG A 45 -1.30 -14.40 2.86
N ASN A 46 -0.43 -13.46 2.51
CA ASN A 46 0.71 -13.75 1.67
C ASN A 46 1.84 -14.35 2.51
N PRO A 47 2.25 -15.61 2.26
CA PRO A 47 3.34 -16.23 3.03
C PRO A 47 4.69 -15.55 2.84
N ARG A 48 4.84 -14.74 1.80
CA ARG A 48 6.06 -13.97 1.51
C ARG A 48 6.05 -12.57 2.10
N ASN A 49 4.99 -12.20 2.84
CA ASN A 49 4.91 -10.90 3.48
C ASN A 49 6.10 -10.72 4.43
N PRO A 50 6.90 -9.64 4.30
CA PRO A 50 8.05 -9.40 5.16
C PRO A 50 7.66 -9.17 6.61
N ARG A 51 6.46 -8.69 6.89
CA ARG A 51 5.97 -8.49 8.25
C ARG A 51 5.32 -9.76 8.78
N ARG A 52 5.95 -10.36 9.76
CA ARG A 52 5.48 -11.61 10.37
C ARG A 52 4.90 -11.43 11.77
N GLU A 53 5.28 -10.37 12.46
CA GLU A 53 4.87 -10.11 13.82
C GLU A 53 3.85 -8.98 13.91
N PHE A 54 2.84 -9.20 14.72
CA PHE A 54 1.79 -8.25 14.99
C PHE A 54 1.58 -8.17 16.50
N THR A 55 1.59 -6.97 17.05
CA THR A 55 1.35 -6.75 18.48
C THR A 55 -0.14 -6.94 18.78
N PRO A 56 -0.53 -7.90 19.66
CA PRO A 56 -1.94 -8.16 19.94
C PRO A 56 -2.72 -6.94 20.42
N GLU A 57 -2.11 -6.11 21.27
CA GLU A 57 -2.78 -4.90 21.79
C GLU A 57 -3.10 -3.91 20.67
N LEU A 58 -2.20 -3.71 19.72
CA LEU A 58 -2.42 -2.82 18.58
C LEU A 58 -3.49 -3.36 17.63
N LEU A 59 -3.55 -4.68 17.48
CA LEU A 59 -4.61 -5.32 16.68
C LEU A 59 -5.97 -5.15 17.37
N GLU A 60 -6.05 -5.29 18.67
CA GLU A 60 -7.30 -5.11 19.41
C GLU A 60 -7.78 -3.65 19.33
N ASP A 61 -6.86 -2.69 19.47
CA ASP A 61 -7.20 -1.27 19.32
C ASP A 61 -7.77 -0.98 17.91
N LEU A 62 -7.13 -1.53 16.90
CA LEU A 62 -7.61 -1.39 15.53
C LEU A 62 -8.96 -2.09 15.33
N ALA A 63 -9.15 -3.27 15.93
CA ALA A 63 -10.42 -3.99 15.87
C ALA A 63 -11.55 -3.20 16.53
N GLN A 64 -11.29 -2.53 17.64
CA GLN A 64 -12.28 -1.66 18.29
C GLN A 64 -12.67 -0.49 17.38
N SER A 65 -11.69 0.12 16.72
CA SER A 65 -11.95 1.19 15.75
C SER A 65 -12.80 0.69 14.57
N ILE A 66 -12.51 -0.51 14.09
CA ILE A 66 -13.26 -1.13 13.00
C ILE A 66 -14.71 -1.46 13.43
N ARG A 67 -14.92 -1.91 14.67
CA ARG A 67 -16.28 -2.14 15.20
C ARG A 67 -17.07 -0.85 15.27
N ALA A 68 -16.43 0.25 15.63
CA ALA A 68 -17.08 1.55 15.78
C ALA A 68 -17.37 2.24 14.45
N HIS A 69 -16.43 2.20 13.51
CA HIS A 69 -16.45 3.00 12.28
C HIS A 69 -16.45 2.19 10.99
N GLY A 70 -16.31 0.87 11.07
CA GLY A 70 -16.12 0.02 9.91
C GLY A 70 -14.67 0.10 9.40
N LEU A 71 -14.37 -0.70 8.39
CA LEU A 71 -13.06 -0.68 7.74
C LEU A 71 -13.08 0.38 6.64
N VAL A 72 -12.41 1.51 6.89
CA VAL A 72 -12.40 2.67 5.99
C VAL A 72 -11.45 2.47 4.82
N GLN A 73 -10.24 1.96 5.11
CA GLN A 73 -9.25 1.70 4.06
C GLN A 73 -9.39 0.27 3.53
N PRO A 74 -9.56 0.10 2.22
CA PRO A 74 -9.67 -1.24 1.64
C PRO A 74 -8.36 -2.02 1.75
N ILE A 75 -8.49 -3.33 1.77
CA ILE A 75 -7.37 -4.26 1.72
C ILE A 75 -7.01 -4.50 0.26
N VAL A 76 -5.73 -4.41 -0.08
CA VAL A 76 -5.27 -4.67 -1.43
C VAL A 76 -5.01 -6.16 -1.59
N VAL A 77 -5.70 -6.77 -2.53
CA VAL A 77 -5.63 -8.21 -2.77
C VAL A 77 -5.41 -8.51 -4.25
N ARG A 78 -4.96 -9.70 -4.54
CA ARG A 78 -4.91 -10.25 -5.90
C ARG A 78 -5.64 -11.58 -5.94
N PRO A 79 -6.08 -12.04 -7.13
CA PRO A 79 -6.64 -13.38 -7.24
C PRO A 79 -5.60 -14.42 -6.80
N ASP A 80 -6.05 -15.40 -5.99
CA ASP A 80 -5.21 -16.52 -5.62
C ASP A 80 -5.24 -17.55 -6.76
N ARG A 81 -4.10 -17.74 -7.41
CA ARG A 81 -4.00 -18.65 -8.56
C ARG A 81 -4.20 -20.12 -8.17
N GLY A 82 -3.88 -20.46 -6.92
CA GLY A 82 -4.06 -21.81 -6.42
C GLY A 82 -5.48 -22.14 -5.97
N ARG A 83 -6.32 -21.13 -5.78
CA ARG A 83 -7.70 -21.30 -5.31
C ARG A 83 -8.63 -20.35 -6.07
N PRO A 84 -9.30 -20.82 -7.13
CA PRO A 84 -10.26 -19.98 -7.84
C PRO A 84 -11.35 -19.42 -6.91
N GLY A 85 -11.63 -18.12 -7.03
CA GLY A 85 -12.58 -17.44 -6.16
C GLY A 85 -12.03 -16.94 -4.85
N SER A 86 -10.78 -17.24 -4.53
CA SER A 86 -10.09 -16.74 -3.34
C SER A 86 -9.11 -15.63 -3.71
N TYR A 87 -8.67 -14.89 -2.69
CA TYR A 87 -7.79 -13.75 -2.86
C TYR A 87 -6.62 -13.84 -1.88
N GLU A 88 -5.49 -13.30 -2.29
CA GLU A 88 -4.28 -13.21 -1.48
C GLU A 88 -3.97 -11.75 -1.19
N ILE A 89 -3.62 -11.45 0.06
CA ILE A 89 -3.34 -10.07 0.49
C ILE A 89 -2.02 -9.60 -0.10
N ILE A 90 -2.04 -8.46 -0.78
CA ILE A 90 -0.84 -7.73 -1.18
C ILE A 90 -0.46 -6.74 -0.07
N ALA A 91 -1.44 -5.99 0.42
CA ALA A 91 -1.24 -4.97 1.43
C ALA A 91 -2.45 -4.88 2.35
N GLY A 92 -2.23 -4.62 3.63
CA GLY A 92 -3.30 -4.47 4.61
C GLY A 92 -3.56 -5.71 5.47
N GLU A 93 -2.59 -6.60 5.67
CA GLU A 93 -2.74 -7.80 6.51
C GLU A 93 -3.17 -7.44 7.94
N ARG A 94 -2.64 -6.37 8.50
CA ARG A 94 -3.00 -5.90 9.83
C ARG A 94 -4.49 -5.54 9.90
N ARG A 95 -5.00 -4.84 8.90
CA ARG A 95 -6.42 -4.50 8.79
C ARG A 95 -7.29 -5.74 8.65
N TRP A 96 -6.84 -6.70 7.86
CA TRP A 96 -7.53 -7.97 7.69
C TRP A 96 -7.62 -8.75 9.00
N ARG A 97 -6.51 -8.86 9.74
CA ARG A 97 -6.52 -9.52 11.05
C ARG A 97 -7.43 -8.81 12.05
N ALA A 98 -7.37 -7.49 12.11
CA ALA A 98 -8.22 -6.70 12.98
C ALA A 98 -9.69 -6.82 12.61
N ALA A 99 -10.01 -6.90 11.32
CA ALA A 99 -11.36 -7.12 10.84
C ALA A 99 -11.91 -8.48 11.26
N GLN A 100 -11.08 -9.51 11.28
CA GLN A 100 -11.46 -10.83 11.80
C GLN A 100 -11.76 -10.76 13.30
N ILE A 101 -10.93 -10.08 14.08
CA ILE A 101 -11.14 -9.86 15.51
C ILE A 101 -12.44 -9.06 15.74
N ALA A 102 -12.71 -8.07 14.90
CA ALA A 102 -13.92 -7.26 14.96
C ALA A 102 -15.19 -8.03 14.58
N GLY A 103 -15.06 -9.20 13.99
CA GLY A 103 -16.19 -10.04 13.60
C GLY A 103 -16.87 -9.64 12.29
N LEU A 104 -16.16 -8.95 11.40
CA LEU A 104 -16.70 -8.59 10.09
C LEU A 104 -16.82 -9.84 9.20
N SER A 105 -17.94 -9.96 8.50
CA SER A 105 -18.15 -11.04 7.53
C SER A 105 -17.58 -10.70 6.16
N GLU A 106 -17.55 -9.44 5.80
CA GLU A 106 -17.06 -8.92 4.52
C GLU A 106 -16.16 -7.70 4.75
N VAL A 107 -15.22 -7.51 3.85
CA VAL A 107 -14.31 -6.36 3.91
C VAL A 107 -14.20 -5.71 2.53
N PRO A 108 -14.02 -4.38 2.48
CA PRO A 108 -13.76 -3.72 1.21
C PRO A 108 -12.35 -4.07 0.72
N VAL A 109 -12.23 -4.36 -0.56
CA VAL A 109 -10.97 -4.73 -1.17
C VAL A 109 -10.72 -3.96 -2.45
N VAL A 110 -9.45 -3.77 -2.76
CA VAL A 110 -8.98 -3.31 -4.06
C VAL A 110 -8.31 -4.49 -4.74
N LEU A 111 -8.79 -4.86 -5.89
CA LEU A 111 -8.24 -5.98 -6.64
C LEU A 111 -7.13 -5.49 -7.57
N GLN A 112 -5.95 -6.04 -7.41
CA GLN A 112 -4.83 -5.84 -8.33
C GLN A 112 -4.38 -7.19 -8.86
N ASP A 113 -4.45 -7.36 -10.17
CA ASP A 113 -3.96 -8.57 -10.81
C ASP A 113 -2.49 -8.37 -11.17
N VAL A 114 -1.62 -8.78 -10.26
CA VAL A 114 -0.17 -8.65 -10.38
C VAL A 114 0.50 -10.00 -10.13
N ASP A 115 1.70 -10.17 -10.70
CA ASP A 115 2.50 -11.38 -10.46
C ASP A 115 3.11 -11.39 -9.05
N ASP A 116 3.76 -12.51 -8.69
CA ASP A 116 4.38 -12.68 -7.37
C ASP A 116 5.46 -11.63 -7.08
N ARG A 117 6.26 -11.32 -8.08
CA ARG A 117 7.34 -10.33 -7.95
C ARG A 117 6.78 -8.94 -7.67
N LYS A 118 5.75 -8.54 -8.42
CA LYS A 118 5.12 -7.23 -8.23
C LYS A 118 4.37 -7.15 -6.91
N ALA A 119 3.69 -8.23 -6.52
CA ALA A 119 3.01 -8.30 -5.23
C ALA A 119 3.99 -8.13 -4.06
N LEU A 120 5.14 -8.80 -4.13
CA LEU A 120 6.18 -8.67 -3.12
C LEU A 120 6.77 -7.27 -3.09
N GLU A 121 7.04 -6.68 -4.24
CA GLU A 121 7.51 -5.30 -4.36
C GLU A 121 6.55 -4.32 -3.66
N ILE A 122 5.27 -4.42 -3.94
CA ILE A 122 4.24 -3.56 -3.33
C ILE A 122 4.25 -3.73 -1.81
N ALA A 123 4.33 -4.95 -1.32
CA ALA A 123 4.37 -5.23 0.11
C ALA A 123 5.61 -4.64 0.79
N ILE A 124 6.77 -4.73 0.16
CA ILE A 124 8.01 -4.15 0.68
C ILE A 124 7.92 -2.62 0.72
N VAL A 125 7.46 -2.01 -0.36
CA VAL A 125 7.32 -0.54 -0.43
C VAL A 125 6.38 -0.05 0.67
N GLU A 126 5.24 -0.69 0.86
CA GLU A 126 4.32 -0.32 1.95
C GLU A 126 5.00 -0.43 3.31
N ASN A 127 5.72 -1.51 3.54
CA ASN A 127 6.39 -1.74 4.82
C ASN A 127 7.47 -0.69 5.12
N VAL A 128 8.29 -0.31 4.14
CA VAL A 128 9.36 0.67 4.35
C VAL A 128 8.84 2.11 4.50
N GLN A 129 7.62 2.37 4.10
CA GLN A 129 6.98 3.68 4.28
C GLN A 129 6.41 3.88 5.69
N ARG A 130 6.48 2.88 6.54
CA ARG A 130 5.94 2.98 7.90
C ARG A 130 6.86 3.83 8.79
N SER A 131 6.24 4.66 9.61
CA SER A 131 6.98 5.57 10.51
C SER A 131 7.60 4.88 11.73
N ASP A 132 7.10 3.70 12.10
CA ASP A 132 7.54 2.94 13.28
C ASP A 132 8.63 1.89 12.98
N LEU A 133 9.15 1.89 11.77
CA LEU A 133 10.14 0.92 11.33
C LEU A 133 11.51 1.23 11.93
N ASN A 134 12.19 0.20 12.45
CA ASN A 134 13.55 0.41 12.96
C ASN A 134 14.55 0.53 11.79
N PRO A 135 15.70 1.20 12.01
CA PRO A 135 16.65 1.46 10.94
C PRO A 135 17.19 0.22 10.22
N ILE A 136 17.34 -0.90 10.93
CA ILE A 136 17.82 -2.15 10.33
C ILE A 136 16.75 -2.77 9.43
N GLU A 137 15.51 -2.80 9.86
CA GLU A 137 14.38 -3.28 9.07
C GLU A 137 14.19 -2.46 7.79
N GLU A 138 14.32 -1.14 7.92
CA GLU A 138 14.29 -0.21 6.80
C GLU A 138 15.39 -0.52 5.78
N ALA A 139 16.61 -0.72 6.26
CA ALA A 139 17.76 -1.05 5.42
C ALA A 139 17.59 -2.39 4.70
N ILE A 140 17.03 -3.39 5.36
CA ILE A 140 16.74 -4.70 4.76
C ILE A 140 15.73 -4.55 3.61
N GLY A 141 14.67 -3.76 3.84
CA GLY A 141 13.68 -3.47 2.79
C GLY A 141 14.30 -2.79 1.59
N TYR A 142 15.16 -1.81 1.79
CA TYR A 142 15.87 -1.14 0.70
C TYR A 142 16.77 -2.11 -0.07
N GLN A 143 17.49 -2.96 0.64
CA GLN A 143 18.36 -3.96 0.01
C GLN A 143 17.56 -4.92 -0.87
N GLN A 144 16.40 -5.36 -0.43
CA GLN A 144 15.52 -6.23 -1.22
C GLN A 144 15.04 -5.53 -2.50
N LEU A 145 14.61 -4.27 -2.40
CA LEU A 145 14.15 -3.51 -3.56
C LEU A 145 15.27 -3.29 -4.59
N ILE A 146 16.48 -3.02 -4.13
CA ILE A 146 17.62 -2.83 -5.02
C ILE A 146 18.06 -4.17 -5.64
N GLY A 147 18.16 -5.22 -4.84
CA GLY A 147 18.67 -6.50 -5.29
C GLY A 147 17.70 -7.31 -6.14
N GLU A 148 16.42 -7.28 -5.81
CA GLU A 148 15.41 -8.14 -6.45
C GLU A 148 14.49 -7.39 -7.42
N HIS A 149 14.29 -6.08 -7.23
CA HIS A 149 13.33 -5.28 -7.98
C HIS A 149 13.98 -4.16 -8.81
N GLU A 150 15.30 -4.18 -8.92
CA GLU A 150 16.06 -3.27 -9.78
C GLU A 150 15.92 -1.78 -9.46
N TYR A 151 15.59 -1.45 -8.21
CA TYR A 151 15.52 -0.06 -7.79
C TYR A 151 16.92 0.53 -7.63
N THR A 152 17.09 1.78 -8.04
CA THR A 152 18.28 2.56 -7.68
C THR A 152 18.06 3.24 -6.33
N GLN A 153 19.12 3.74 -5.71
CA GLN A 153 19.01 4.52 -4.47
C GLN A 153 18.18 5.80 -4.70
N ALA A 154 18.30 6.39 -5.86
CA ALA A 154 17.51 7.56 -6.25
C ALA A 154 16.03 7.22 -6.40
N ASP A 155 15.71 6.08 -7.02
CA ASP A 155 14.33 5.61 -7.16
C ASP A 155 13.69 5.38 -5.79
N LEU A 156 14.40 4.76 -4.88
CA LEU A 156 13.93 4.52 -3.51
C LEU A 156 13.66 5.84 -2.78
N GLY A 157 14.58 6.79 -2.88
CA GLY A 157 14.41 8.09 -2.28
C GLY A 157 13.14 8.78 -2.74
N ALA A 158 12.86 8.73 -4.05
CA ALA A 158 11.67 9.31 -4.63
C ALA A 158 10.38 8.62 -4.14
N VAL A 159 10.37 7.30 -4.09
CA VAL A 159 9.19 6.51 -3.69
C VAL A 159 8.86 6.69 -2.21
N ILE A 160 9.87 6.69 -1.34
CA ILE A 160 9.66 6.76 0.12
C ILE A 160 9.67 8.19 0.66
N GLY A 161 9.92 9.19 -0.18
CA GLY A 161 9.98 10.59 0.26
C GLY A 161 11.21 10.94 1.09
N LYS A 162 12.33 10.25 0.85
CA LYS A 162 13.61 10.48 1.53
C LYS A 162 14.68 10.82 0.51
N SER A 163 15.81 11.36 1.00
CA SER A 163 16.94 11.66 0.12
C SER A 163 17.69 10.39 -0.27
N ARG A 164 18.37 10.44 -1.41
CA ARG A 164 19.29 9.39 -1.82
C ARG A 164 20.36 9.11 -0.74
N SER A 165 20.85 10.15 -0.09
CA SER A 165 21.82 10.04 1.01
C SER A 165 21.27 9.26 2.19
N HIS A 166 20.00 9.46 2.52
CA HIS A 166 19.33 8.70 3.58
C HIS A 166 19.33 7.20 3.25
N VAL A 167 18.97 6.84 2.03
CA VAL A 167 18.98 5.45 1.55
C VAL A 167 20.39 4.85 1.63
N ALA A 168 21.38 5.57 1.14
CA ALA A 168 22.78 5.13 1.18
C ALA A 168 23.28 4.90 2.61
N ASN A 169 22.96 5.81 3.52
CA ASN A 169 23.34 5.71 4.93
C ASN A 169 22.62 4.52 5.60
N SER A 170 21.36 4.30 5.31
CA SER A 170 20.63 3.14 5.84
C SER A 170 21.25 1.83 5.37
N LEU A 171 21.63 1.72 4.10
CA LEU A 171 22.29 0.51 3.57
C LEU A 171 23.63 0.24 4.22
N ARG A 172 24.37 1.26 4.64
CA ARG A 172 25.63 1.10 5.36
C ARG A 172 25.47 0.38 6.68
N LEU A 173 24.31 0.50 7.33
CA LEU A 173 24.04 -0.18 8.60
C LEU A 173 24.14 -1.70 8.48
N LEU A 174 23.81 -2.25 7.31
CA LEU A 174 23.87 -3.69 7.07
C LEU A 174 25.29 -4.21 6.92
N LYS A 175 26.25 -3.32 6.72
CA LYS A 175 27.68 -3.66 6.59
C LYS A 175 28.44 -3.55 7.89
N LEU A 176 27.82 -3.05 8.94
CA LEU A 176 28.46 -2.97 10.25
C LEU A 176 28.52 -4.36 10.89
N PRO A 177 29.61 -4.70 11.59
CA PRO A 177 29.72 -5.96 12.31
C PRO A 177 28.77 -6.08 13.49
#